data_410a6b445f08f579466566150ad4f9a6
#
_entry.id   410a6b445f08f579466566150ad4f9a6
#
_cell.length_a   1.000
_cell.length_b   1.000
_cell.length_c   1.000
_cell.angle_alpha   90.00
_cell.angle_beta   90.00
_cell.angle_gamma   90.00
#
_symmetry.space_group_name_H-M   'P 1'
#
loop_
_entity.id
_entity.type
_entity.pdbx_description
1 polymer ?
#
loop_
_entity_poly.entity_id
_entity_poly.type
_entity_poly.pdbx_seq_one_letter_code
_entity_poly.pdbx_strand_id
1 'polypeptide(L)'
;MKRLVLASVALSLLSSVSYAQSSVTLYGLVDEGFDFTSNVGGKRAYQMESGILQGSRWGLAGTEDLGGGMQAIFRLENGFDLNNGALGQDGQMFGRQAYVGLSSTTAGTLTMGRQYDSVVDYVGPLTANGSWGGEFFSHPFDNDNTNNSFRINNSIKYTSPSYSGLQLGGLYGFSNDPGGTKTNRAWSAGGSYSNGPIVIGAAYLNVNRQARTTFGAVTDGDPFATAGWQRVAAAGVNFMIGQLTLGGAFSYTNVHNLAGFSSMIFQNYEVSARFAMTPAFSLGAMYDYTHLREGVQTGGVAKGHWHEGGVMADYALSKRTDVYAQAFYQQATGAAGPAWIVGTTGAASGDHQVAARVGLRHKF
;
A
#
# COMPACT_ATOMS: atom_id res chain seq x y z
N MET A 1 13.79 -44.85 52.63
CA MET A 1 14.55 -44.06 51.68
C MET A 1 14.16 -44.29 50.21
N LYS A 2 13.81 -45.51 49.74
CA LYS A 2 13.44 -45.77 48.32
C LYS A 2 12.08 -45.19 47.86
N ARG A 3 11.16 -44.87 48.80
CA ARG A 3 9.84 -44.26 48.41
C ARG A 3 9.85 -42.74 48.27
N LEU A 4 10.84 -42.05 48.84
CA LEU A 4 11.00 -40.60 48.71
C LEU A 4 11.71 -40.19 47.42
N VAL A 5 12.53 -41.06 46.84
CA VAL A 5 13.21 -40.81 45.57
C VAL A 5 12.26 -40.95 44.39
N LEU A 6 11.25 -41.83 44.45
CA LEU A 6 10.22 -41.96 43.41
C LEU A 6 9.23 -40.81 43.39
N ALA A 7 8.97 -40.15 44.51
CA ALA A 7 8.10 -38.97 44.57
C ALA A 7 8.77 -37.69 43.97
N SER A 8 10.09 -37.56 44.13
CA SER A 8 10.85 -36.43 43.57
C SER A 8 11.08 -36.55 42.09
N VAL A 9 11.15 -37.76 41.51
CA VAL A 9 11.24 -37.99 40.06
C VAL A 9 9.88 -37.79 39.38
N ALA A 10 8.76 -38.09 40.04
CA ALA A 10 7.42 -37.82 39.51
C ALA A 10 7.05 -36.33 39.52
N LEU A 11 7.59 -35.52 40.43
CA LEU A 11 7.38 -34.08 40.50
C LEU A 11 8.22 -33.31 39.47
N SER A 12 9.36 -33.86 39.02
CA SER A 12 10.18 -33.24 37.98
C SER A 12 9.67 -33.51 36.56
N LEU A 13 8.71 -34.42 36.38
CA LEU A 13 8.00 -34.66 35.08
C LEU A 13 6.77 -33.77 34.89
N LEU A 14 6.41 -32.97 35.90
CA LEU A 14 5.48 -31.82 35.74
C LEU A 14 6.26 -30.58 35.31
N SER A 15 7.24 -30.76 34.38
CA SER A 15 7.82 -29.65 33.65
C SER A 15 6.67 -28.88 32.99
N SER A 16 6.50 -27.66 33.45
CA SER A 16 5.69 -26.60 32.95
C SER A 16 5.29 -26.84 31.46
N VAL A 17 4.04 -27.23 31.25
CA VAL A 17 3.37 -26.98 29.95
C VAL A 17 3.39 -25.46 29.87
N SER A 18 4.42 -24.92 29.23
CA SER A 18 4.44 -23.54 28.83
C SER A 18 3.28 -23.43 27.85
N TYR A 19 2.15 -22.91 28.31
CA TYR A 19 1.08 -22.54 27.40
C TYR A 19 1.66 -21.46 26.48
N ALA A 20 2.00 -21.85 25.26
CA ALA A 20 2.29 -20.92 24.21
C ALA A 20 1.15 -19.90 24.20
N GLN A 21 1.43 -18.65 24.52
CA GLN A 21 0.40 -17.63 24.67
C GLN A 21 -0.05 -17.24 23.25
N SER A 22 -1.01 -17.99 22.72
CA SER A 22 -1.66 -17.69 21.45
C SER A 22 -2.56 -16.48 21.62
N SER A 23 -2.43 -15.50 20.76
CA SER A 23 -3.30 -14.32 20.76
C SER A 23 -3.95 -14.14 19.38
N VAL A 24 -5.25 -13.83 19.39
CA VAL A 24 -5.97 -13.37 18.20
C VAL A 24 -6.53 -12.00 18.52
N THR A 25 -6.16 -11.02 17.70
CA THR A 25 -6.58 -9.63 17.84
C THR A 25 -7.53 -9.27 16.71
N LEU A 26 -8.72 -8.80 17.05
CA LEU A 26 -9.56 -8.06 16.13
C LEU A 26 -9.06 -6.61 16.07
N TYR A 27 -8.88 -6.08 14.89
CA TYR A 27 -8.46 -4.71 14.66
C TYR A 27 -9.14 -4.13 13.43
N GLY A 28 -9.12 -2.83 13.31
CA GLY A 28 -9.67 -2.18 12.13
C GLY A 28 -9.62 -0.67 12.19
N LEU A 29 -10.18 -0.07 11.16
CA LEU A 29 -10.45 1.35 11.10
C LEU A 29 -11.64 1.62 10.19
N VAL A 30 -12.33 2.70 10.47
CA VAL A 30 -13.34 3.31 9.62
C VAL A 30 -12.91 4.74 9.31
N ASP A 31 -12.99 5.09 8.04
CA ASP A 31 -12.66 6.41 7.50
C ASP A 31 -13.81 6.82 6.57
N GLU A 32 -14.48 7.92 6.91
CA GLU A 32 -15.60 8.43 6.15
C GLU A 32 -15.50 9.94 6.00
N GLY A 33 -15.96 10.48 4.86
CA GLY A 33 -15.91 11.89 4.65
C GLY A 33 -16.82 12.40 3.55
N PHE A 34 -16.99 13.72 3.55
CA PHE A 34 -17.68 14.45 2.52
C PHE A 34 -16.69 15.05 1.53
N ASP A 35 -16.89 14.72 0.26
CA ASP A 35 -16.02 15.10 -0.84
C ASP A 35 -16.69 16.07 -1.80
N PHE A 36 -15.91 17.03 -2.24
CA PHE A 36 -16.21 17.91 -3.37
C PHE A 36 -15.21 17.68 -4.48
N THR A 37 -15.70 17.44 -5.70
CA THR A 37 -14.88 17.41 -6.91
C THR A 37 -15.39 18.45 -7.91
N SER A 38 -14.49 19.33 -8.35
CA SER A 38 -14.84 20.50 -9.18
C SER A 38 -15.34 20.14 -10.57
N ASN A 39 -14.86 19.01 -11.12
CA ASN A 39 -15.13 18.62 -12.49
C ASN A 39 -15.07 17.09 -12.64
N VAL A 40 -16.22 16.46 -12.81
CA VAL A 40 -16.39 15.06 -13.20
C VAL A 40 -17.23 15.04 -14.46
N GLY A 41 -16.60 14.81 -15.62
CA GLY A 41 -17.29 14.86 -16.90
C GLY A 41 -17.97 16.21 -17.19
N GLY A 42 -17.43 17.34 -16.70
CA GLY A 42 -17.98 18.68 -16.86
C GLY A 42 -18.93 19.13 -15.75
N LYS A 43 -19.15 18.32 -14.71
CA LYS A 43 -20.06 18.62 -13.59
C LYS A 43 -19.31 18.61 -12.26
N ARG A 44 -19.84 19.37 -11.29
CA ARG A 44 -19.40 19.28 -9.89
C ARG A 44 -20.00 18.05 -9.25
N ALA A 45 -19.22 17.36 -8.42
CA ALA A 45 -19.69 16.25 -7.61
C ALA A 45 -19.60 16.61 -6.11
N TYR A 46 -20.58 16.15 -5.33
CA TYR A 46 -20.67 16.25 -3.89
C TYR A 46 -21.05 14.87 -3.39
N GLN A 47 -20.18 14.23 -2.63
CA GLN A 47 -20.29 12.80 -2.36
C GLN A 47 -19.89 12.46 -0.94
N MET A 48 -20.41 11.35 -0.42
CA MET A 48 -19.86 10.66 0.72
C MET A 48 -18.94 9.55 0.19
N GLU A 49 -17.71 9.51 0.66
CA GLU A 49 -16.72 8.51 0.21
C GLU A 49 -16.00 7.87 1.38
N SER A 50 -15.91 6.54 1.33
CA SER A 50 -15.27 5.74 2.36
C SER A 50 -13.80 5.49 2.04
N GLY A 51 -12.92 5.73 3.02
CA GLY A 51 -11.56 5.21 2.96
C GLY A 51 -10.54 6.03 2.18
N ILE A 52 -10.83 7.28 1.81
CA ILE A 52 -9.93 8.14 1.01
C ILE A 52 -8.63 8.45 1.78
N LEU A 53 -8.70 8.81 3.07
CA LEU A 53 -7.47 8.99 3.84
C LEU A 53 -6.82 7.65 4.15
N GLN A 54 -7.62 6.65 4.49
CA GLN A 54 -7.12 5.31 4.77
C GLN A 54 -8.24 4.27 4.60
N GLY A 55 -8.17 3.40 3.60
CA GLY A 55 -9.21 2.44 3.26
C GLY A 55 -9.83 1.74 4.47
N SER A 56 -11.15 1.86 4.65
CA SER A 56 -11.93 1.26 5.73
C SER A 56 -11.76 -0.25 5.72
N ARG A 57 -11.45 -0.83 6.90
CA ARG A 57 -11.10 -2.26 7.02
C ARG A 57 -11.34 -2.80 8.41
N TRP A 58 -11.49 -4.11 8.49
CA TRP A 58 -11.37 -4.88 9.71
C TRP A 58 -10.56 -6.15 9.44
N GLY A 59 -9.95 -6.73 10.47
CA GLY A 59 -9.15 -7.93 10.31
C GLY A 59 -8.90 -8.67 11.60
N LEU A 60 -8.45 -9.90 11.42
CA LEU A 60 -7.93 -10.76 12.48
C LEU A 60 -6.44 -10.96 12.25
N ALA A 61 -5.65 -10.72 13.28
CA ALA A 61 -4.23 -11.05 13.31
C ALA A 61 -3.98 -11.99 14.49
N GLY A 62 -3.24 -13.07 14.24
CA GLY A 62 -2.93 -14.03 15.29
C GLY A 62 -1.44 -14.36 15.34
N THR A 63 -0.98 -14.66 16.54
CA THR A 63 0.36 -15.15 16.81
C THR A 63 0.29 -16.32 17.79
N GLU A 64 1.08 -17.34 17.53
CA GLU A 64 1.30 -18.48 18.41
C GLU A 64 2.81 -18.63 18.66
N ASP A 65 3.23 -18.59 19.89
CA ASP A 65 4.63 -18.83 20.28
C ASP A 65 4.96 -20.32 20.15
N LEU A 66 5.90 -20.65 19.27
CA LEU A 66 6.40 -22.01 19.05
C LEU A 66 7.63 -22.34 19.89
N GLY A 67 8.09 -21.40 20.69
CA GLY A 67 9.33 -21.51 21.45
C GLY A 67 10.58 -21.19 20.64
N GLY A 68 11.71 -20.99 21.33
CA GLY A 68 12.99 -20.72 20.67
C GLY A 68 13.05 -19.43 19.84
N GLY A 69 12.17 -18.46 20.09
CA GLY A 69 12.06 -17.23 19.31
C GLY A 69 11.35 -17.39 17.96
N MET A 70 10.63 -18.50 17.78
CA MET A 70 9.79 -18.77 16.63
C MET A 70 8.31 -18.56 16.93
N GLN A 71 7.56 -18.04 15.97
CA GLN A 71 6.12 -17.84 16.07
C GLN A 71 5.45 -18.28 14.76
N ALA A 72 4.28 -18.90 14.88
CA ALA A 72 3.32 -18.99 13.78
C ALA A 72 2.48 -17.72 13.77
N ILE A 73 2.25 -17.15 12.58
CA ILE A 73 1.50 -15.91 12.42
C ILE A 73 0.47 -16.05 11.31
N PHE A 74 -0.65 -15.34 11.42
CA PHE A 74 -1.59 -15.16 10.33
C PHE A 74 -2.19 -13.76 10.33
N ARG A 75 -2.70 -13.35 9.16
CA ARG A 75 -3.52 -12.15 8.99
C ARG A 75 -4.62 -12.41 7.97
N LEU A 76 -5.84 -12.02 8.34
CA LEU A 76 -7.00 -11.98 7.47
C LEU A 76 -7.57 -10.56 7.54
N GLU A 77 -7.51 -9.78 6.45
CA GLU A 77 -7.92 -8.37 6.45
C GLU A 77 -8.91 -8.11 5.31
N ASN A 78 -10.09 -7.64 5.69
CA ASN A 78 -11.19 -7.26 4.81
C ASN A 78 -11.18 -5.74 4.61
N GLY A 79 -11.34 -5.28 3.36
CA GLY A 79 -11.70 -3.91 3.04
C GLY A 79 -13.20 -3.81 2.76
N PHE A 80 -13.80 -2.71 3.12
CA PHE A 80 -15.22 -2.49 2.87
C PHE A 80 -15.53 -1.01 2.63
N ASP A 81 -16.66 -0.76 1.99
CA ASP A 81 -17.22 0.56 1.78
C ASP A 81 -18.21 0.86 2.92
N LEU A 82 -17.96 1.93 3.67
CA LEU A 82 -18.78 2.33 4.81
C LEU A 82 -20.15 2.87 4.37
N ASN A 83 -20.26 3.44 3.16
CA ASN A 83 -21.50 4.03 2.66
C ASN A 83 -22.60 3.00 2.39
N ASN A 84 -22.22 1.79 1.98
CA ASN A 84 -23.18 0.76 1.53
C ASN A 84 -22.94 -0.63 2.12
N GLY A 85 -21.82 -0.82 2.86
CA GLY A 85 -21.43 -2.09 3.44
C GLY A 85 -20.87 -3.12 2.45
N ALA A 86 -20.60 -2.74 1.21
CA ALA A 86 -20.04 -3.65 0.21
C ALA A 86 -18.60 -4.03 0.54
N LEU A 87 -18.19 -5.24 0.11
CA LEU A 87 -16.81 -5.68 0.20
C LEU A 87 -15.95 -4.87 -0.77
N GLY A 88 -14.78 -4.45 -0.32
CA GLY A 88 -13.75 -3.84 -1.16
C GLY A 88 -13.02 -4.86 -2.03
N GLN A 89 -12.01 -4.39 -2.78
CA GLN A 89 -11.11 -5.22 -3.61
C GLN A 89 -11.90 -6.20 -4.50
N ASP A 90 -12.80 -5.64 -5.33
CA ASP A 90 -13.66 -6.39 -6.26
C ASP A 90 -14.52 -7.48 -5.59
N GLY A 91 -15.01 -7.21 -4.37
CA GLY A 91 -15.93 -8.07 -3.62
C GLY A 91 -15.25 -9.22 -2.87
N GLN A 92 -13.94 -9.16 -2.65
CA GLN A 92 -13.19 -10.19 -1.93
C GLN A 92 -13.29 -10.02 -0.41
N MET A 93 -13.72 -11.06 0.32
CA MET A 93 -13.87 -11.00 1.78
C MET A 93 -12.56 -10.67 2.51
N PHE A 94 -11.44 -11.22 2.12
CA PHE A 94 -10.11 -10.89 2.66
C PHE A 94 -9.22 -10.29 1.58
N GLY A 95 -9.79 -9.34 0.83
CA GLY A 95 -9.17 -8.76 -0.35
C GLY A 95 -7.95 -7.89 -0.07
N ARG A 96 -7.71 -7.47 1.18
CA ARG A 96 -6.54 -6.67 1.52
C ARG A 96 -5.34 -7.55 1.83
N GLN A 97 -5.46 -8.49 2.77
CA GLN A 97 -4.42 -9.46 3.13
C GLN A 97 -5.06 -10.76 3.61
N ALA A 98 -4.50 -11.89 3.18
CA ALA A 98 -4.87 -13.23 3.63
C ALA A 98 -3.64 -14.12 3.57
N TYR A 99 -2.94 -14.28 4.71
CA TYR A 99 -1.71 -15.06 4.75
C TYR A 99 -1.50 -15.78 6.08
N VAL A 100 -0.67 -16.81 6.04
CA VAL A 100 -0.10 -17.52 7.18
C VAL A 100 1.42 -17.55 7.03
N GLY A 101 2.15 -17.66 8.13
CA GLY A 101 3.60 -17.71 8.06
C GLY A 101 4.29 -18.08 9.35
N LEU A 102 5.62 -18.11 9.28
CA LEU A 102 6.52 -18.29 10.39
C LEU A 102 7.40 -17.07 10.56
N SER A 103 7.53 -16.60 11.77
CA SER A 103 8.42 -15.50 12.15
C SER A 103 9.48 -16.01 13.11
N SER A 104 10.71 -15.56 12.92
CA SER A 104 11.84 -15.85 13.81
C SER A 104 12.57 -14.55 14.12
N THR A 105 12.95 -14.36 15.37
CA THR A 105 13.71 -13.19 15.81
C THR A 105 15.09 -13.09 15.16
N THR A 106 15.65 -14.19 14.70
CA THR A 106 17.00 -14.26 14.10
C THR A 106 17.00 -14.54 12.62
N ALA A 107 15.99 -15.27 12.09
CA ALA A 107 15.93 -15.68 10.68
C ALA A 107 14.95 -14.83 9.85
N GLY A 108 14.16 -13.94 10.47
CA GLY A 108 13.16 -13.14 9.79
C GLY A 108 11.81 -13.83 9.64
N THR A 109 11.00 -13.36 8.72
CA THR A 109 9.60 -13.78 8.57
C THR A 109 9.36 -14.31 7.16
N LEU A 110 8.76 -15.50 7.06
CA LEU A 110 8.30 -16.11 5.82
C LEU A 110 6.78 -16.25 5.86
N THR A 111 6.08 -15.68 4.89
CA THR A 111 4.61 -15.71 4.81
C THR A 111 4.15 -16.22 3.45
N MET A 112 2.97 -16.83 3.41
CA MET A 112 2.35 -17.37 2.20
C MET A 112 0.89 -16.95 2.12
N GLY A 113 0.45 -16.47 0.94
CA GLY A 113 -0.93 -16.06 0.68
C GLY A 113 -1.03 -14.79 -0.16
N ARG A 114 -2.08 -13.99 0.09
CA ARG A 114 -2.32 -12.69 -0.54
C ARG A 114 -1.72 -11.56 0.30
N GLN A 115 -0.81 -10.76 -0.30
CA GLN A 115 0.03 -9.82 0.44
C GLN A 115 0.40 -8.61 -0.42
N TYR A 116 1.02 -7.62 0.21
CA TYR A 116 1.58 -6.44 -0.44
C TYR A 116 2.94 -6.74 -1.04
N ASP A 117 3.26 -6.08 -2.16
CA ASP A 117 4.57 -6.12 -2.78
C ASP A 117 5.59 -5.19 -2.07
N SER A 118 6.84 -5.24 -2.54
CA SER A 118 7.93 -4.49 -1.90
C SER A 118 7.84 -2.97 -2.13
N VAL A 119 7.16 -2.48 -3.18
CA VAL A 119 6.97 -1.03 -3.37
C VAL A 119 6.05 -0.50 -2.29
N VAL A 120 4.93 -1.20 -2.03
CA VAL A 120 3.99 -0.87 -0.94
C VAL A 120 4.67 -0.93 0.42
N ASP A 121 5.52 -1.95 0.66
CA ASP A 121 6.13 -2.14 1.98
C ASP A 121 7.25 -1.14 2.29
N TYR A 122 8.09 -0.80 1.32
CA TYR A 122 9.34 -0.06 1.55
C TYR A 122 9.35 1.36 1.02
N VAL A 123 8.54 1.68 0.00
CA VAL A 123 8.47 3.02 -0.59
C VAL A 123 7.16 3.72 -0.25
N GLY A 124 6.03 3.04 -0.29
CA GLY A 124 4.72 3.61 0.05
C GLY A 124 4.74 4.43 1.35
N PRO A 125 5.30 3.96 2.49
CA PRO A 125 5.36 4.74 3.72
C PRO A 125 6.19 6.02 3.65
N LEU A 126 6.96 6.22 2.59
CA LEU A 126 7.81 7.39 2.37
C LEU A 126 7.17 8.43 1.44
N THR A 127 6.04 8.10 0.80
CA THR A 127 5.24 9.01 -0.01
C THR A 127 4.15 9.69 0.82
N ALA A 128 3.60 10.78 0.32
CA ALA A 128 2.49 11.49 0.98
C ALA A 128 1.26 10.58 1.09
N ASN A 129 0.90 9.88 0.00
CA ASN A 129 -0.27 9.00 -0.03
C ASN A 129 -0.18 7.86 1.00
N GLY A 130 0.93 7.18 1.11
CA GLY A 130 1.12 6.03 1.99
C GLY A 130 1.39 6.40 3.45
N SER A 131 1.69 7.67 3.75
CA SER A 131 2.01 8.12 5.11
C SER A 131 0.92 8.97 5.78
N TRP A 132 0.44 10.04 5.15
CA TRP A 132 -0.48 10.99 5.78
C TRP A 132 -1.57 11.55 4.85
N GLY A 133 -1.37 11.55 3.53
CA GLY A 133 -2.27 12.21 2.57
C GLY A 133 -3.43 11.34 2.07
N GLY A 134 -3.24 10.02 2.01
CA GLY A 134 -4.25 9.09 1.49
C GLY A 134 -4.40 9.16 -0.03
N GLU A 135 -5.51 8.66 -0.52
CA GLU A 135 -5.71 8.33 -1.93
C GLU A 135 -5.61 9.54 -2.89
N PHE A 136 -6.11 10.72 -2.49
CA PHE A 136 -5.99 11.93 -3.31
C PHE A 136 -4.55 12.32 -3.61
N PHE A 137 -3.60 11.94 -2.73
CA PHE A 137 -2.18 12.26 -2.85
C PHE A 137 -1.39 11.16 -3.60
N SER A 138 -2.08 10.24 -4.27
CA SER A 138 -1.43 9.21 -5.08
C SER A 138 -0.95 9.78 -6.40
N HIS A 139 0.16 9.24 -6.91
CA HIS A 139 0.60 9.52 -8.28
C HIS A 139 -0.48 9.12 -9.30
N PRO A 140 -0.53 9.74 -10.50
CA PRO A 140 -1.57 9.50 -11.48
C PRO A 140 -1.82 8.01 -11.72
N PHE A 141 -3.10 7.57 -11.57
CA PHE A 141 -3.54 6.17 -11.69
C PHE A 141 -2.93 5.21 -10.67
N ASP A 142 -2.27 5.69 -9.61
CA ASP A 142 -1.40 4.85 -8.75
C ASP A 142 -0.48 3.96 -9.60
N ASN A 143 0.14 4.59 -10.62
CA ASN A 143 0.87 3.88 -11.67
C ASN A 143 2.05 3.05 -11.16
N ASP A 144 2.53 3.35 -9.97
CA ASP A 144 3.64 2.68 -9.29
C ASP A 144 3.21 1.81 -8.10
N ASN A 145 1.90 1.71 -7.82
CA ASN A 145 1.32 0.95 -6.71
C ASN A 145 1.73 1.41 -5.30
N THR A 146 2.22 2.65 -5.14
CA THR A 146 2.57 3.18 -3.80
C THR A 146 1.36 3.34 -2.89
N ASN A 147 0.15 3.56 -3.46
CA ASN A 147 -1.14 3.58 -2.76
C ASN A 147 -1.77 2.18 -2.60
N ASN A 148 -1.12 1.13 -3.13
CA ASN A 148 -1.58 -0.24 -2.97
C ASN A 148 -2.95 -0.50 -3.65
N SER A 149 -3.11 -0.10 -4.91
CA SER A 149 -4.31 -0.38 -5.71
C SER A 149 -4.53 -1.87 -5.92
N PHE A 150 -3.46 -2.63 -6.14
CA PHE A 150 -3.54 -4.10 -6.25
C PHE A 150 -2.64 -4.81 -5.23
N ARG A 151 -2.90 -6.10 -4.99
CA ARG A 151 -2.16 -7.00 -4.11
C ARG A 151 -1.70 -8.20 -4.89
N ILE A 152 -0.70 -8.91 -4.35
CA ILE A 152 -0.16 -10.10 -4.99
C ILE A 152 -0.77 -11.34 -4.34
N ASN A 153 -1.51 -12.12 -5.15
CA ASN A 153 -2.06 -13.42 -4.77
C ASN A 153 -1.01 -14.52 -4.88
N ASN A 154 -1.32 -15.68 -4.28
CA ASN A 154 -0.55 -16.91 -4.45
C ASN A 154 0.95 -16.69 -4.19
N SER A 155 1.28 -15.87 -3.20
CA SER A 155 2.65 -15.40 -3.01
C SER A 155 3.35 -16.03 -1.82
N ILE A 156 4.66 -16.17 -1.96
CA ILE A 156 5.61 -16.39 -0.87
C ILE A 156 6.39 -15.09 -0.70
N LYS A 157 6.50 -14.61 0.55
CA LYS A 157 7.20 -13.38 0.90
C LYS A 157 8.15 -13.63 2.06
N TYR A 158 9.37 -13.15 1.91
CA TYR A 158 10.36 -13.12 2.98
C TYR A 158 10.67 -11.69 3.38
N THR A 159 10.79 -11.46 4.70
CA THR A 159 11.23 -10.20 5.28
C THR A 159 12.34 -10.50 6.29
N SER A 160 13.52 -9.91 6.13
CA SER A 160 14.66 -10.12 7.02
C SER A 160 14.41 -9.51 8.41
N PRO A 161 15.15 -9.93 9.43
CA PRO A 161 15.30 -9.12 10.64
C PRO A 161 15.88 -7.76 10.30
N SER A 162 15.78 -6.80 11.22
CA SER A 162 16.47 -5.52 11.09
C SER A 162 17.94 -5.67 11.53
N TYR A 163 18.87 -5.39 10.65
CA TYR A 163 20.31 -5.38 10.90
C TYR A 163 20.81 -3.93 11.03
N SER A 164 20.91 -3.42 12.24
CA SER A 164 21.32 -2.02 12.49
C SER A 164 20.50 -0.99 11.71
N GLY A 165 19.19 -1.22 11.60
CA GLY A 165 18.26 -0.36 10.86
C GLY A 165 18.01 -0.78 9.40
N LEU A 166 18.81 -1.67 8.84
CA LEU A 166 18.58 -2.21 7.48
C LEU A 166 17.63 -3.41 7.54
N GLN A 167 16.55 -3.36 6.78
CA GLN A 167 15.63 -4.47 6.54
C GLN A 167 15.50 -4.71 5.03
N LEU A 168 15.53 -5.97 4.62
CA LEU A 168 15.40 -6.41 3.24
C LEU A 168 14.22 -7.37 3.11
N GLY A 169 13.62 -7.42 1.93
CA GLY A 169 12.56 -8.38 1.66
C GLY A 169 12.31 -8.60 0.18
N GLY A 170 11.54 -9.62 -0.10
CA GLY A 170 11.14 -9.96 -1.45
C GLY A 170 9.95 -10.89 -1.47
N LEU A 171 9.25 -10.87 -2.59
CA LEU A 171 8.02 -11.61 -2.81
C LEU A 171 8.04 -12.25 -4.19
N TYR A 172 7.47 -13.46 -4.29
CA TYR A 172 7.15 -14.09 -5.56
C TYR A 172 5.69 -14.59 -5.54
N GLY A 173 4.89 -14.13 -6.51
CA GLY A 173 3.51 -14.53 -6.74
C GLY A 173 3.41 -15.48 -7.94
N PHE A 174 2.84 -16.65 -7.71
CA PHE A 174 2.68 -17.70 -8.72
C PHE A 174 1.46 -17.44 -9.61
N SER A 175 1.52 -17.91 -10.84
CA SER A 175 0.40 -17.81 -11.77
C SER A 175 -0.76 -18.74 -11.41
N ASN A 176 -0.48 -19.87 -10.75
CA ASN A 176 -1.40 -21.00 -10.54
C ASN A 176 -2.02 -21.58 -11.82
N ASP A 177 -1.48 -21.21 -12.99
CA ASP A 177 -1.89 -21.80 -14.27
C ASP A 177 -1.03 -23.01 -14.61
N PRO A 178 -1.59 -24.15 -15.04
CA PRO A 178 -0.81 -25.27 -15.55
C PRO A 178 0.07 -24.82 -16.73
N GLY A 179 1.39 -25.04 -16.64
CA GLY A 179 2.36 -24.58 -17.64
C GLY A 179 2.67 -23.07 -17.63
N GLY A 180 2.01 -22.29 -16.79
CA GLY A 180 2.07 -20.83 -16.71
C GLY A 180 3.30 -20.26 -15.97
N THR A 181 4.49 -20.81 -16.15
CA THR A 181 5.70 -20.35 -15.43
C THR A 181 6.17 -18.96 -15.84
N LYS A 182 5.71 -18.41 -16.96
CA LYS A 182 6.12 -17.11 -17.50
C LYS A 182 5.00 -16.07 -17.52
N THR A 183 3.75 -16.47 -17.30
CA THR A 183 2.55 -15.62 -17.41
C THR A 183 1.86 -15.48 -16.07
N ASN A 184 1.06 -14.43 -15.89
CA ASN A 184 0.22 -14.19 -14.69
C ASN A 184 0.98 -14.27 -13.35
N ARG A 185 2.26 -13.92 -13.33
CA ARG A 185 3.13 -13.94 -12.16
C ARG A 185 3.60 -12.55 -11.77
N ALA A 186 4.00 -12.40 -10.53
CA ALA A 186 4.63 -11.18 -10.05
C ALA A 186 5.85 -11.52 -9.18
N TRP A 187 6.80 -10.61 -9.10
CA TRP A 187 7.85 -10.66 -8.10
C TRP A 187 8.30 -9.25 -7.74
N SER A 188 8.72 -9.08 -6.51
CA SER A 188 9.26 -7.83 -6.03
C SER A 188 10.42 -8.07 -5.06
N ALA A 189 11.30 -7.09 -4.95
CA ALA A 189 12.35 -7.04 -3.95
C ALA A 189 12.56 -5.59 -3.51
N GLY A 190 12.96 -5.40 -2.27
CA GLY A 190 13.20 -4.07 -1.74
C GLY A 190 13.82 -4.09 -0.36
N GLY A 191 13.99 -2.92 0.21
CA GLY A 191 14.47 -2.76 1.56
C GLY A 191 14.36 -1.33 2.04
N SER A 192 14.48 -1.16 3.34
CA SER A 192 14.51 0.12 4.00
C SER A 192 15.69 0.20 4.97
N TYR A 193 16.19 1.42 5.16
CA TYR A 193 17.18 1.74 6.18
C TYR A 193 16.69 2.89 7.03
N SER A 194 16.69 2.70 8.35
CA SER A 194 16.27 3.69 9.34
C SER A 194 17.39 3.91 10.34
N ASN A 195 17.89 5.15 10.43
CA ASN A 195 18.92 5.52 11.39
C ASN A 195 18.75 6.98 11.83
N GLY A 196 18.43 7.18 13.11
CA GLY A 196 18.17 8.50 13.65
C GLY A 196 17.04 9.23 12.90
N PRO A 197 17.28 10.43 12.33
CA PRO A 197 16.23 11.19 11.66
C PRO A 197 15.95 10.75 10.21
N ILE A 198 16.70 9.80 9.68
CA ILE A 198 16.63 9.40 8.27
C ILE A 198 15.95 8.03 8.13
N VAL A 199 14.97 7.95 7.21
CA VAL A 199 14.42 6.70 6.70
C VAL A 199 14.53 6.72 5.19
N ILE A 200 15.13 5.68 4.61
CA ILE A 200 15.30 5.51 3.16
C ILE A 200 14.68 4.18 2.78
N GLY A 201 14.01 4.11 1.64
CA GLY A 201 13.48 2.87 1.09
C GLY A 201 13.69 2.81 -0.42
N ALA A 202 13.89 1.61 -0.94
CA ALA A 202 13.92 1.37 -2.37
C ALA A 202 13.31 0.00 -2.68
N ALA A 203 12.64 -0.12 -3.83
CA ALA A 203 12.00 -1.35 -4.23
C ALA A 203 11.90 -1.47 -5.76
N TYR A 204 11.77 -2.71 -6.20
CA TYR A 204 11.46 -3.06 -7.57
C TYR A 204 10.31 -4.06 -7.60
N LEU A 205 9.35 -3.84 -8.53
CA LEU A 205 8.22 -4.71 -8.79
C LEU A 205 8.16 -5.08 -10.27
N ASN A 206 7.89 -6.35 -10.56
CA ASN A 206 7.60 -6.84 -11.91
C ASN A 206 6.30 -7.64 -11.89
N VAL A 207 5.33 -7.23 -12.67
CA VAL A 207 4.05 -7.93 -12.87
C VAL A 207 3.95 -8.34 -14.33
N ASN A 208 3.80 -9.62 -14.59
CA ASN A 208 3.57 -10.18 -15.92
C ASN A 208 2.11 -10.62 -16.02
N ARG A 209 1.36 -10.06 -16.95
CA ARG A 209 -0.10 -10.24 -17.09
C ARG A 209 -0.52 -10.99 -18.36
N GLN A 210 0.42 -11.40 -19.19
CA GLN A 210 0.10 -12.16 -20.43
C GLN A 210 -0.78 -13.34 -20.09
N ALA A 211 -1.90 -13.49 -20.79
CA ALA A 211 -2.92 -14.51 -20.56
C ALA A 211 -3.51 -14.47 -19.13
N ARG A 212 -3.83 -13.26 -18.62
CA ARG A 212 -4.44 -13.09 -17.31
C ARG A 212 -5.63 -14.02 -17.10
N THR A 213 -5.58 -14.78 -16.00
CA THR A 213 -6.65 -15.64 -15.54
C THR A 213 -7.17 -15.15 -14.19
N THR A 214 -8.33 -15.66 -13.76
CA THR A 214 -8.91 -15.38 -12.44
C THR A 214 -8.06 -15.91 -11.27
N PHE A 215 -7.02 -16.68 -11.54
CA PHE A 215 -6.16 -17.31 -10.52
C PHE A 215 -4.73 -16.75 -10.48
N GLY A 216 -4.40 -15.78 -11.34
CA GLY A 216 -3.06 -15.21 -11.43
C GLY A 216 -2.60 -14.43 -10.20
N ALA A 217 -1.35 -13.99 -10.24
CA ALA A 217 -0.73 -13.23 -9.15
C ALA A 217 -1.41 -11.86 -8.92
N VAL A 218 -1.97 -11.22 -9.96
CA VAL A 218 -2.74 -9.97 -9.85
C VAL A 218 -4.07 -10.16 -10.57
N THR A 219 -5.18 -9.97 -9.86
CA THR A 219 -6.53 -10.23 -10.38
C THR A 219 -7.49 -9.06 -10.24
N ASP A 220 -7.22 -8.13 -9.35
CA ASP A 220 -8.10 -7.02 -8.96
C ASP A 220 -7.32 -5.71 -8.78
N GLY A 221 -8.04 -4.59 -8.80
CA GLY A 221 -7.55 -3.26 -8.44
C GLY A 221 -6.45 -2.68 -9.34
N ASP A 222 -6.09 -3.37 -10.41
CA ASP A 222 -4.95 -3.02 -11.25
C ASP A 222 -5.35 -2.06 -12.38
N PRO A 223 -4.86 -0.81 -12.38
CA PRO A 223 -5.18 0.17 -13.40
C PRO A 223 -4.70 -0.24 -14.81
N PHE A 224 -3.71 -1.13 -14.88
CA PHE A 224 -3.13 -1.62 -16.14
C PHE A 224 -3.43 -3.11 -16.38
N ALA A 225 -4.58 -3.57 -15.93
CA ALA A 225 -4.96 -4.99 -15.95
C ALA A 225 -4.83 -5.69 -17.30
N THR A 226 -4.96 -4.96 -18.42
CA THR A 226 -4.87 -5.51 -19.78
C THR A 226 -3.48 -5.41 -20.40
N ALA A 227 -2.50 -4.87 -19.67
CA ALA A 227 -1.13 -4.77 -20.14
C ALA A 227 -0.45 -6.14 -20.22
N GLY A 228 0.55 -6.27 -21.06
CA GLY A 228 1.40 -7.47 -21.10
C GLY A 228 2.26 -7.60 -19.85
N TRP A 229 2.86 -6.50 -19.39
CA TRP A 229 3.61 -6.43 -18.13
C TRP A 229 3.72 -5.00 -17.62
N GLN A 230 3.99 -4.86 -16.33
CA GLN A 230 4.35 -3.61 -15.65
C GLN A 230 5.61 -3.83 -14.82
N ARG A 231 6.51 -2.85 -14.85
CA ARG A 231 7.72 -2.82 -14.03
C ARG A 231 7.81 -1.47 -13.33
N VAL A 232 8.09 -1.52 -12.04
CA VAL A 232 8.23 -0.34 -11.20
C VAL A 232 9.59 -0.40 -10.51
N ALA A 233 10.35 0.69 -10.58
CA ALA A 233 11.52 0.93 -9.75
C ALA A 233 11.27 2.22 -8.96
N ALA A 234 11.30 2.15 -7.64
CA ALA A 234 10.95 3.27 -6.79
C ALA A 234 11.93 3.40 -5.62
N ALA A 235 12.13 4.65 -5.18
CA ALA A 235 12.90 4.97 -3.98
C ALA A 235 12.31 6.21 -3.30
N GLY A 236 12.45 6.28 -1.98
CA GLY A 236 12.00 7.43 -1.19
C GLY A 236 12.89 7.67 0.02
N VAL A 237 12.79 8.86 0.57
CA VAL A 237 13.47 9.28 1.78
C VAL A 237 12.59 10.18 2.61
N ASN A 238 12.60 9.98 3.94
CA ASN A 238 12.05 10.92 4.91
C ASN A 238 13.17 11.38 5.84
N PHE A 239 13.20 12.69 6.09
CA PHE A 239 14.13 13.33 7.01
C PHE A 239 13.38 14.12 8.08
N MET A 240 13.58 13.77 9.35
CA MET A 240 12.90 14.37 10.50
C MET A 240 13.76 15.45 11.15
N ILE A 241 13.22 16.66 11.25
CA ILE A 241 13.88 17.83 11.89
C ILE A 241 12.93 18.34 12.99
N GLY A 242 13.10 17.85 14.21
CA GLY A 242 12.19 18.19 15.30
C GLY A 242 10.75 17.75 14.98
N GLN A 243 9.85 18.71 14.80
CA GLN A 243 8.44 18.49 14.47
C GLN A 243 8.15 18.44 12.96
N LEU A 244 9.14 18.69 12.12
CA LEU A 244 9.03 18.69 10.66
C LEU A 244 9.58 17.38 10.10
N THR A 245 8.78 16.72 9.24
CA THR A 245 9.24 15.63 8.37
C THR A 245 9.24 16.14 6.94
N LEU A 246 10.38 16.08 6.27
CA LEU A 246 10.53 16.33 4.85
C LEU A 246 10.62 14.99 4.11
N GLY A 247 9.83 14.83 3.07
CA GLY A 247 9.78 13.64 2.21
C GLY A 247 10.21 13.94 0.79
N GLY A 248 10.82 12.95 0.14
CA GLY A 248 11.05 12.93 -1.29
C GLY A 248 10.94 11.51 -1.83
N ALA A 249 10.28 11.34 -2.97
CA ALA A 249 10.17 10.05 -3.62
C ALA A 249 10.35 10.19 -5.14
N PHE A 250 10.89 9.14 -5.73
CA PHE A 250 10.98 8.96 -7.18
C PHE A 250 10.52 7.58 -7.54
N SER A 251 9.70 7.48 -8.60
CA SER A 251 9.40 6.20 -9.20
C SER A 251 9.47 6.25 -10.73
N TYR A 252 9.85 5.13 -11.31
CA TYR A 252 9.87 4.87 -12.74
C TYR A 252 9.00 3.65 -13.01
N THR A 253 7.89 3.86 -13.71
CA THR A 253 6.96 2.80 -14.11
C THR A 253 6.96 2.63 -15.61
N ASN A 254 7.11 1.39 -16.07
CA ASN A 254 7.02 1.04 -17.48
C ASN A 254 5.95 -0.05 -17.66
N VAL A 255 4.91 0.30 -18.40
CA VAL A 255 3.79 -0.57 -18.78
C VAL A 255 3.94 -0.90 -20.26
N HIS A 256 3.85 -2.16 -20.64
CA HIS A 256 4.08 -2.63 -22.01
C HIS A 256 2.88 -3.38 -22.57
N ASN A 257 2.58 -3.18 -23.85
CA ASN A 257 1.46 -3.81 -24.55
C ASN A 257 0.10 -3.57 -23.86
N LEU A 258 -0.20 -2.33 -23.51
CA LEU A 258 -1.54 -1.89 -23.16
C LEU A 258 -2.34 -1.60 -24.46
N ALA A 259 -3.64 -1.85 -24.48
CA ALA A 259 -4.46 -1.63 -25.67
C ALA A 259 -4.28 -0.21 -26.23
N GLY A 260 -3.83 -0.11 -27.49
CA GLY A 260 -3.51 1.16 -28.16
C GLY A 260 -2.07 1.66 -27.99
N PHE A 261 -1.33 1.15 -26.99
CA PHE A 261 0.02 1.59 -26.67
C PHE A 261 1.01 0.43 -26.69
N SER A 262 2.17 0.62 -27.32
CA SER A 262 3.29 -0.33 -27.24
C SER A 262 3.99 -0.23 -25.90
N SER A 263 4.05 0.97 -25.32
CA SER A 263 4.58 1.23 -23.97
C SER A 263 4.01 2.51 -23.39
N MET A 264 3.86 2.56 -22.05
CA MET A 264 3.62 3.78 -21.28
C MET A 264 4.69 3.86 -20.20
N ILE A 265 5.40 4.96 -20.15
CA ILE A 265 6.47 5.20 -19.17
C ILE A 265 6.08 6.40 -18.33
N PHE A 266 5.99 6.20 -17.01
CA PHE A 266 5.75 7.25 -16.02
C PHE A 266 7.03 7.48 -15.23
N GLN A 267 7.32 8.73 -14.94
CA GLN A 267 8.39 9.17 -14.04
C GLN A 267 7.78 10.14 -13.04
N ASN A 268 7.62 9.72 -11.79
CA ASN A 268 7.02 10.50 -10.71
C ASN A 268 8.14 11.10 -9.86
N TYR A 269 8.02 12.39 -9.53
CA TYR A 269 8.95 13.17 -8.71
C TYR A 269 8.17 13.87 -7.62
N GLU A 270 8.09 13.26 -6.44
CA GLU A 270 7.35 13.77 -5.29
C GLU A 270 8.28 14.47 -4.29
N VAL A 271 7.81 15.60 -3.76
CA VAL A 271 8.32 16.22 -2.54
C VAL A 271 7.17 16.50 -1.59
N SER A 272 7.39 16.24 -0.29
CA SER A 272 6.36 16.42 0.71
C SER A 272 6.93 16.97 2.02
N ALA A 273 6.07 17.59 2.82
CA ALA A 273 6.38 18.06 4.15
C ALA A 273 5.21 17.83 5.08
N ARG A 274 5.47 17.36 6.29
CA ARG A 274 4.48 17.29 7.38
C ARG A 274 5.04 17.96 8.62
N PHE A 275 4.28 18.91 9.18
CA PHE A 275 4.66 19.63 10.38
C PHE A 275 3.66 19.36 11.52
N ALA A 276 4.13 18.74 12.60
CA ALA A 276 3.36 18.48 13.81
C ALA A 276 3.39 19.75 14.69
N MET A 277 2.45 20.69 14.48
CA MET A 277 2.38 21.94 15.22
C MET A 277 2.18 21.73 16.72
N THR A 278 1.37 20.72 17.06
CA THR A 278 1.16 20.25 18.43
C THR A 278 1.08 18.72 18.42
N PRO A 279 1.06 18.03 19.57
CA PRO A 279 0.81 16.59 19.61
C PRO A 279 -0.53 16.16 19.00
N ALA A 280 -1.50 17.06 18.91
CA ALA A 280 -2.83 16.78 18.36
C ALA A 280 -3.05 17.36 16.96
N PHE A 281 -2.26 18.34 16.50
CA PHE A 281 -2.52 19.03 15.24
C PHE A 281 -1.31 19.02 14.32
N SER A 282 -1.52 18.55 13.08
CA SER A 282 -0.48 18.56 12.04
C SER A 282 -1.00 19.14 10.73
N LEU A 283 -0.07 19.71 9.96
CA LEU A 283 -0.27 20.19 8.61
C LEU A 283 0.64 19.39 7.66
N GLY A 284 0.13 19.03 6.50
CA GLY A 284 0.88 18.37 5.43
C GLY A 284 0.72 19.15 4.12
N ALA A 285 1.78 19.12 3.31
CA ALA A 285 1.77 19.61 1.94
C ALA A 285 2.60 18.68 1.05
N MET A 286 2.18 18.53 -0.19
CA MET A 286 2.85 17.69 -1.19
C MET A 286 2.77 18.37 -2.56
N TYR A 287 3.80 18.15 -3.36
CA TYR A 287 3.82 18.42 -4.78
C TYR A 287 4.45 17.23 -5.51
N ASP A 288 3.78 16.78 -6.59
CA ASP A 288 4.29 15.78 -7.54
C ASP A 288 4.31 16.34 -8.95
N TYR A 289 5.36 15.96 -9.67
CA TYR A 289 5.47 16.11 -11.11
C TYR A 289 5.63 14.75 -11.75
N THR A 290 4.64 14.34 -12.55
CA THR A 290 4.70 13.09 -13.32
C THR A 290 4.91 13.38 -14.81
N HIS A 291 5.97 12.84 -15.39
CA HIS A 291 6.22 12.85 -16.83
C HIS A 291 5.75 11.53 -17.45
N LEU A 292 4.91 11.64 -18.51
CA LEU A 292 4.42 10.52 -19.31
C LEU A 292 5.07 10.49 -20.68
N ARG A 293 5.45 9.29 -21.11
CA ARG A 293 5.84 8.99 -22.47
C ARG A 293 5.10 7.75 -22.98
N GLU A 294 4.33 7.89 -24.04
CA GLU A 294 3.54 6.82 -24.65
C GLU A 294 4.09 6.47 -26.02
N GLY A 295 4.44 5.21 -26.23
CA GLY A 295 4.68 4.64 -27.55
C GLY A 295 3.36 4.19 -28.14
N VAL A 296 2.92 4.78 -29.24
CA VAL A 296 1.67 4.41 -29.92
C VAL A 296 1.89 3.19 -30.80
N GLN A 297 0.97 2.23 -30.80
CA GLN A 297 1.11 0.98 -31.60
C GLN A 297 1.19 1.22 -33.10
N THR A 298 0.56 2.29 -33.61
CA THR A 298 0.59 2.68 -35.03
C THR A 298 1.88 3.45 -35.41
N GLY A 299 2.76 3.65 -34.44
CA GLY A 299 4.04 4.39 -34.58
C GLY A 299 3.96 5.80 -33.97
N GLY A 300 5.11 6.29 -33.55
CA GLY A 300 5.25 7.58 -32.90
C GLY A 300 5.30 7.52 -31.38
N VAL A 301 5.59 8.67 -30.78
CA VAL A 301 5.67 8.85 -29.31
C VAL A 301 4.88 10.10 -28.95
N ALA A 302 3.92 9.93 -28.06
CA ALA A 302 3.22 11.03 -27.42
C ALA A 302 3.82 11.30 -26.03
N LYS A 303 3.76 12.55 -25.58
CA LYS A 303 4.25 12.98 -24.27
C LYS A 303 3.20 13.80 -23.55
N GLY A 304 3.16 13.65 -22.25
CA GLY A 304 2.32 14.44 -21.37
C GLY A 304 2.94 14.58 -19.99
N HIS A 305 2.34 15.36 -19.15
CA HIS A 305 2.74 15.47 -17.75
C HIS A 305 1.58 15.91 -16.88
N TRP A 306 1.68 15.57 -15.61
CA TRP A 306 0.82 16.06 -14.55
C TRP A 306 1.61 16.95 -13.61
N HIS A 307 0.94 17.98 -13.12
CA HIS A 307 1.32 18.75 -11.95
C HIS A 307 0.26 18.50 -10.90
N GLU A 308 0.64 18.00 -9.76
CA GLU A 308 -0.24 17.67 -8.65
C GLU A 308 0.24 18.34 -7.38
N GLY A 309 -0.70 18.79 -6.57
CA GLY A 309 -0.35 19.37 -5.30
C GLY A 309 -1.52 19.39 -4.35
N GLY A 310 -1.24 19.12 -3.08
CA GLY A 310 -2.26 19.04 -2.05
C GLY A 310 -1.78 19.46 -0.69
N VAL A 311 -2.74 19.80 0.14
CA VAL A 311 -2.55 20.16 1.54
C VAL A 311 -3.54 19.41 2.42
N MET A 312 -3.13 19.13 3.65
CA MET A 312 -3.96 18.47 4.65
C MET A 312 -3.76 19.12 6.02
N ALA A 313 -4.85 19.30 6.75
CA ALA A 313 -4.88 19.58 8.18
C ALA A 313 -5.51 18.37 8.89
N ASP A 314 -4.84 17.89 9.94
CA ASP A 314 -5.27 16.72 10.70
C ASP A 314 -5.28 17.03 12.18
N TYR A 315 -6.40 16.79 12.86
CA TYR A 315 -6.59 17.02 14.29
C TYR A 315 -7.00 15.74 15.02
N ALA A 316 -6.10 15.24 15.84
CA ALA A 316 -6.33 14.06 16.68
C ALA A 316 -7.23 14.42 17.87
N LEU A 317 -8.47 13.92 17.87
CA LEU A 317 -9.39 13.98 19.02
C LEU A 317 -8.95 13.01 20.13
N SER A 318 -8.29 11.93 19.75
CA SER A 318 -7.71 10.92 20.64
C SER A 318 -6.59 10.16 19.91
N LYS A 319 -5.95 9.17 20.58
CA LYS A 319 -4.98 8.27 19.94
C LYS A 319 -5.57 7.42 18.80
N ARG A 320 -6.90 7.31 18.73
CA ARG A 320 -7.62 6.44 17.79
C ARG A 320 -8.57 7.19 16.85
N THR A 321 -8.87 8.45 17.14
CA THR A 321 -9.87 9.23 16.40
C THR A 321 -9.28 10.56 15.98
N ASP A 322 -9.38 10.86 14.71
CA ASP A 322 -9.00 12.14 14.13
C ASP A 322 -10.08 12.68 13.18
N VAL A 323 -10.09 14.00 13.03
CA VAL A 323 -10.85 14.73 12.01
C VAL A 323 -9.85 15.47 11.13
N TYR A 324 -10.11 15.51 9.84
CA TYR A 324 -9.17 16.07 8.89
C TYR A 324 -9.86 16.86 7.77
N ALA A 325 -9.11 17.74 7.15
CA ALA A 325 -9.50 18.44 5.94
C ALA A 325 -8.36 18.37 4.91
N GLN A 326 -8.72 18.12 3.65
CA GLN A 326 -7.80 18.01 2.53
C GLN A 326 -8.26 18.87 1.36
N ALA A 327 -7.31 19.40 0.60
CA ALA A 327 -7.53 20.00 -0.70
C ALA A 327 -6.41 19.55 -1.65
N PHE A 328 -6.77 19.15 -2.85
CA PHE A 328 -5.86 18.63 -3.86
C PHE A 328 -6.18 19.20 -5.24
N TYR A 329 -5.15 19.52 -5.99
CA TYR A 329 -5.24 20.03 -7.37
C TYR A 329 -4.40 19.18 -8.30
N GLN A 330 -4.94 18.86 -9.45
CA GLN A 330 -4.23 18.19 -10.54
C GLN A 330 -4.44 18.97 -11.84
N GLN A 331 -3.34 19.14 -12.60
CA GLN A 331 -3.35 19.62 -13.97
C GLN A 331 -2.63 18.59 -14.86
N ALA A 332 -3.28 18.19 -15.95
CA ALA A 332 -2.78 17.27 -16.96
C ALA A 332 -2.54 18.01 -18.28
N THR A 333 -1.49 17.66 -19.02
CA THR A 333 -1.18 18.28 -20.31
C THR A 333 -0.69 17.26 -21.34
N GLY A 334 -0.89 17.55 -22.61
CA GLY A 334 -0.46 16.69 -23.70
C GLY A 334 -1.14 15.31 -23.66
N ALA A 335 -0.36 14.24 -23.79
CA ALA A 335 -0.85 12.87 -23.76
C ALA A 335 -1.35 12.41 -22.38
N ALA A 336 -1.15 13.19 -21.32
CA ALA A 336 -1.69 12.90 -19.99
C ALA A 336 -3.24 12.86 -19.96
N GLY A 337 -3.88 13.36 -21.01
CA GLY A 337 -5.34 13.34 -21.15
C GLY A 337 -6.04 14.34 -20.24
N PRO A 338 -7.32 14.11 -19.90
CA PRO A 338 -8.02 14.91 -18.92
C PRO A 338 -7.48 14.64 -17.51
N ALA A 339 -7.53 15.65 -16.65
CA ALA A 339 -7.15 15.47 -15.25
C ALA A 339 -8.07 14.45 -14.57
N TRP A 340 -7.48 13.60 -13.72
CA TRP A 340 -8.22 12.64 -12.91
C TRP A 340 -7.45 12.34 -11.61
N ILE A 341 -7.85 13.01 -10.55
CA ILE A 341 -7.32 12.77 -9.22
C ILE A 341 -7.77 11.38 -8.74
N VAL A 342 -6.83 10.56 -8.31
CA VAL A 342 -7.12 9.23 -7.75
C VAL A 342 -8.05 9.38 -6.53
N GLY A 343 -9.02 8.48 -6.40
CA GLY A 343 -10.05 8.57 -5.34
C GLY A 343 -11.25 9.45 -5.69
N THR A 344 -11.27 10.13 -6.84
CA THR A 344 -12.48 10.79 -7.34
C THR A 344 -13.27 9.87 -8.27
N THR A 345 -14.58 10.10 -8.40
CA THR A 345 -15.49 9.23 -9.16
C THR A 345 -15.29 9.27 -10.67
N GLY A 346 -14.47 10.16 -11.18
CA GLY A 346 -14.19 10.20 -12.62
C GLY A 346 -13.33 11.36 -13.07
N ALA A 347 -12.87 11.24 -14.31
CA ALA A 347 -12.03 12.23 -14.95
C ALA A 347 -12.77 13.56 -15.19
N ALA A 348 -12.01 14.65 -15.19
CA ALA A 348 -12.47 15.95 -15.62
C ALA A 348 -12.84 15.94 -17.14
N SER A 349 -13.64 16.90 -17.57
CA SER A 349 -13.84 17.18 -19.01
C SER A 349 -12.72 18.02 -19.64
N GLY A 350 -11.74 18.43 -18.83
CA GLY A 350 -10.62 19.30 -19.22
C GLY A 350 -9.32 18.90 -18.54
N ASP A 351 -8.38 19.80 -18.57
CA ASP A 351 -7.00 19.58 -18.14
C ASP A 351 -6.75 19.76 -16.64
N HIS A 352 -7.76 20.15 -15.86
CA HIS A 352 -7.60 20.37 -14.42
C HIS A 352 -8.79 19.84 -13.61
N GLN A 353 -8.49 19.43 -12.39
CA GLN A 353 -9.45 18.98 -11.39
C GLN A 353 -9.02 19.43 -10.00
N VAL A 354 -10.00 19.77 -9.15
CA VAL A 354 -9.82 20.05 -7.73
C VAL A 354 -10.66 19.07 -6.94
N ALA A 355 -10.10 18.44 -5.94
CA ALA A 355 -10.80 17.66 -4.93
C ALA A 355 -10.62 18.32 -3.55
N ALA A 356 -11.66 18.32 -2.74
CA ALA A 356 -11.60 18.76 -1.35
C ALA A 356 -12.42 17.81 -0.47
N ARG A 357 -11.93 17.53 0.73
CA ARG A 357 -12.54 16.58 1.66
C ARG A 357 -12.49 17.09 3.08
N VAL A 358 -13.55 16.82 3.83
CA VAL A 358 -13.55 16.81 5.29
C VAL A 358 -13.98 15.43 5.76
N GLY A 359 -13.24 14.83 6.69
CA GLY A 359 -13.48 13.45 7.09
C GLY A 359 -13.17 13.19 8.55
N LEU A 360 -13.61 12.03 9.00
CA LEU A 360 -13.37 11.47 10.32
C LEU A 360 -12.86 10.04 10.17
N ARG A 361 -11.76 9.73 10.87
CA ARG A 361 -11.22 8.38 10.95
C ARG A 361 -11.21 7.89 12.40
N HIS A 362 -11.61 6.63 12.60
CA HIS A 362 -11.54 5.94 13.89
C HIS A 362 -10.87 4.58 13.76
N LYS A 363 -9.89 4.30 14.63
CA LYS A 363 -9.16 3.02 14.72
C LYS A 363 -9.63 2.26 15.95
N PHE A 364 -9.82 0.95 15.85
CA PHE A 364 -10.26 0.07 16.95
C PHE A 364 -9.45 -1.22 17.05
#